data_eb1c7f483c0e30c5acaf2a69f0ca9b1c
#
_entry.id   eb1c7f483c0e30c5acaf2a69f0ca9b1c
#
_cell.length_a   1.000
_cell.length_b   1.000
_cell.length_c   1.000
_cell.angle_alpha   90.00
_cell.angle_beta   90.00
_cell.angle_gamma   90.00
#
_symmetry.space_group_name_H-M   'P 1'
#
loop_
_entity.id
_entity.type
_entity.pdbx_description
1 polymer ?
#
loop_
_entity_poly.entity_id
_entity_poly.type
_entity_poly.pdbx_seq_one_letter_code
_entity_poly.pdbx_strand_id
1 'polypeptide(L)'
;DLLYSVYMDIWATWCGPCVEEIPNMEKLYQHYKDDPQILLVSVSVDSKKNLWEKKLDGDKLQWPQYIVDGALKYKVYNEYIITGIPRFMMFDREGRIITINAMRPSNGKLIPFIEEQLSKPKEIKGPDGMKMIKLK
;
A
#
# COMPACT_ATOMS: atom_id res chain seq x y z
N ASP A 1 1.50 -17.43 -1.83
CA ASP A 1 0.36 -16.70 -1.28
C ASP A 1 0.81 -15.72 -0.21
N LEU A 2 0.35 -14.49 -0.28
CA LEU A 2 0.50 -13.56 0.82
C LEU A 2 -0.50 -13.93 1.91
N LEU A 3 -0.10 -13.76 3.17
CA LEU A 3 -0.98 -14.02 4.31
C LEU A 3 -1.92 -12.85 4.59
N TYR A 4 -1.75 -11.74 3.91
CA TYR A 4 -2.46 -10.48 4.16
C TYR A 4 -2.64 -9.68 2.86
N SER A 5 -3.65 -8.81 2.85
CA SER A 5 -3.79 -7.78 1.84
C SER A 5 -2.79 -6.65 2.11
N VAL A 6 -2.45 -5.87 1.09
CA VAL A 6 -1.48 -4.77 1.22
C VAL A 6 -2.10 -3.47 0.74
N TYR A 7 -2.01 -2.44 1.57
CA TYR A 7 -2.27 -1.06 1.17
C TYR A 7 -0.93 -0.35 1.05
N MET A 8 -0.58 0.09 -0.15
CA MET A 8 0.75 0.61 -0.49
C MET A 8 0.69 2.07 -0.86
N ASP A 9 1.58 2.84 -0.25
CA ASP A 9 1.78 4.28 -0.49
C ASP A 9 3.08 4.48 -1.27
N ILE A 10 2.99 5.09 -2.44
CA ILE A 10 4.15 5.49 -3.24
C ILE A 10 4.37 6.98 -3.04
N TRP A 11 5.52 7.37 -2.52
CA TRP A 11 5.78 8.73 -2.07
C TRP A 11 7.24 9.15 -2.23
N ALA A 12 7.54 10.39 -1.87
CA ALA A 12 8.91 10.89 -1.74
C ALA A 12 8.95 12.01 -0.71
N THR A 13 10.11 12.22 -0.09
CA THR A 13 10.29 13.24 0.96
C THR A 13 10.10 14.67 0.43
N TRP A 14 10.35 14.89 -0.85
CA TRP A 14 10.23 16.19 -1.50
C TRP A 14 8.81 16.48 -2.02
N CYS A 15 7.92 15.52 -1.92
CA CYS A 15 6.55 15.64 -2.44
C CYS A 15 5.63 16.22 -1.36
N GLY A 16 5.20 17.48 -1.52
CA GLY A 16 4.33 18.15 -0.56
C GLY A 16 3.05 17.39 -0.24
N PRO A 17 2.22 17.03 -1.25
CA PRO A 17 1.00 16.27 -1.01
C PRO A 17 1.25 14.90 -0.36
N CYS A 18 2.40 14.28 -0.63
CA CYS A 18 2.79 13.01 0.01
C CYS A 18 3.02 13.21 1.51
N VAL A 19 3.77 14.26 1.86
CA VAL A 19 4.10 14.58 3.25
C VAL A 19 2.85 14.96 4.04
N GLU A 20 1.90 15.65 3.39
CA GLU A 20 0.61 16.00 4.01
C GLU A 20 -0.20 14.76 4.41
N GLU A 21 -0.04 13.64 3.71
CA GLU A 21 -0.75 12.40 4.04
C GLU A 21 -0.08 11.59 5.16
N ILE A 22 1.15 11.92 5.56
CA ILE A 22 1.85 11.14 6.60
C ILE A 22 1.06 11.05 7.91
N PRO A 23 0.49 12.14 8.47
CA PRO A 23 -0.32 12.03 9.68
C PRO A 23 -1.54 11.13 9.51
N ASN A 24 -2.11 11.09 8.31
CA ASN A 24 -3.26 10.26 8.01
C ASN A 24 -2.86 8.78 7.84
N MET A 25 -1.68 8.52 7.27
CA MET A 25 -1.10 7.17 7.25
C MET A 25 -0.83 6.67 8.67
N GLU A 26 -0.34 7.53 9.55
CA GLU A 26 -0.13 7.19 10.95
C GLU A 26 -1.43 6.77 11.62
N LYS A 27 -2.51 7.53 11.40
CA LYS A 27 -3.83 7.18 11.94
C LYS A 27 -4.32 5.85 11.37
N LEU A 28 -4.14 5.62 10.09
CA LEU A 28 -4.52 4.38 9.43
C LEU A 28 -3.73 3.21 10.01
N TYR A 29 -2.43 3.41 10.22
CA TYR A 29 -1.56 2.41 10.86
C TYR A 29 -2.03 2.06 12.26
N GLN A 30 -2.35 3.07 13.09
CA GLN A 30 -2.86 2.81 14.45
C GLN A 30 -4.16 2.01 14.42
N HIS A 31 -4.99 2.24 13.41
CA HIS A 31 -6.25 1.50 13.24
C HIS A 31 -6.01 0.02 12.88
N TYR A 32 -5.00 -0.27 12.05
CA TYR A 32 -4.79 -1.61 11.48
C TYR A 32 -3.57 -2.36 12.01
N LYS A 33 -2.74 -1.76 12.86
CA LYS A 33 -1.46 -2.36 13.29
C LYS A 33 -1.59 -3.76 13.91
N ASP A 34 -2.71 -4.05 14.54
CA ASP A 34 -2.95 -5.34 15.19
C ASP A 34 -3.85 -6.27 14.36
N ASP A 35 -4.25 -5.85 13.16
CA ASP A 35 -5.07 -6.67 12.26
C ASP A 35 -4.17 -7.49 11.33
N PRO A 36 -4.14 -8.83 11.47
CA PRO A 36 -3.27 -9.67 10.65
C PRO A 36 -3.72 -9.81 9.19
N GLN A 37 -4.88 -9.26 8.84
CA GLN A 37 -5.43 -9.37 7.48
C GLN A 37 -4.85 -8.36 6.52
N ILE A 38 -4.24 -7.29 7.02
CA ILE A 38 -3.77 -6.19 6.19
C ILE A 38 -2.41 -5.66 6.64
N LEU A 39 -1.54 -5.36 5.69
CA LEU A 39 -0.26 -4.70 5.91
C LEU A 39 -0.26 -3.34 5.22
N LEU A 40 0.14 -2.32 5.95
CA LEU A 40 0.38 -0.99 5.40
C LEU A 40 1.86 -0.87 5.07
N VAL A 41 2.19 -0.38 3.87
CA VAL A 41 3.56 -0.27 3.38
C VAL A 41 3.74 1.08 2.69
N SER A 42 4.86 1.74 2.92
CA SER A 42 5.25 2.91 2.13
C SER A 42 6.51 2.62 1.33
N VAL A 43 6.50 3.00 0.06
CA VAL A 43 7.62 2.81 -0.86
C VAL A 43 8.04 4.19 -1.38
N SER A 44 9.24 4.62 -1.00
CA SER A 44 9.78 5.89 -1.45
C SER A 44 10.43 5.75 -2.83
N VAL A 45 10.25 6.78 -3.65
CA VAL A 45 10.94 6.92 -4.94
C VAL A 45 12.03 8.00 -4.86
N ASP A 46 12.47 8.36 -3.66
CA ASP A 46 13.57 9.30 -3.47
C ASP A 46 14.84 8.81 -4.18
N SER A 47 15.54 9.74 -4.82
CA SER A 47 16.84 9.46 -5.40
C SER A 47 17.96 9.52 -4.37
N LYS A 48 17.73 10.23 -3.25
CA LYS A 48 18.72 10.43 -2.20
C LYS A 48 18.31 9.67 -0.95
N LYS A 49 18.86 8.48 -0.78
CA LYS A 49 18.55 7.58 0.33
C LYS A 49 18.77 8.23 1.70
N ASN A 50 19.81 9.06 1.84
CA ASN A 50 20.10 9.74 3.09
C ASN A 50 18.99 10.70 3.54
N LEU A 51 18.34 11.38 2.61
CA LEU A 51 17.21 12.26 2.92
C LEU A 51 15.99 11.46 3.38
N TRP A 52 15.76 10.31 2.74
CA TRP A 52 14.69 9.39 3.13
C TRP A 52 14.93 8.85 4.55
N GLU A 53 16.13 8.34 4.83
CA GLU A 53 16.49 7.83 6.16
C GLU A 53 16.31 8.91 7.24
N LYS A 54 16.76 10.13 6.96
CA LYS A 54 16.62 11.26 7.89
C LYS A 54 15.14 11.57 8.17
N LYS A 55 14.30 11.52 7.15
CA LYS A 55 12.86 11.78 7.30
C LYS A 55 12.20 10.70 8.17
N LEU A 56 12.53 9.43 7.93
CA LEU A 56 11.99 8.31 8.71
C LEU A 56 12.35 8.45 10.19
N ASP A 57 13.61 8.77 10.48
CA ASP A 57 14.10 8.92 11.86
C ASP A 57 13.46 10.14 12.54
N GLY A 58 13.37 11.25 11.81
CA GLY A 58 12.83 12.50 12.35
C GLY A 58 11.36 12.41 12.70
N ASP A 59 10.57 11.80 11.82
CA ASP A 59 9.12 11.68 11.99
C ASP A 59 8.72 10.39 12.72
N LYS A 60 9.67 9.50 13.00
CA LYS A 60 9.44 8.22 13.70
C LYS A 60 8.32 7.40 13.06
N LEU A 61 8.40 7.23 11.74
CA LEU A 61 7.40 6.45 11.00
C LEU A 61 7.50 4.98 11.39
N GLN A 62 6.40 4.39 11.86
CA GLN A 62 6.39 3.07 12.50
C GLN A 62 6.00 1.91 11.58
N TRP A 63 5.35 2.19 10.45
CA TRP A 63 4.97 1.12 9.51
C TRP A 63 6.11 0.83 8.55
N PRO A 64 6.11 -0.36 7.90
CA PRO A 64 7.18 -0.76 6.98
C PRO A 64 7.46 0.25 5.89
N GLN A 65 8.73 0.59 5.74
CA GLN A 65 9.22 1.61 4.81
C GLN A 65 10.26 0.99 3.89
N TYR A 66 10.10 1.19 2.60
CA TYR A 66 11.04 0.73 1.58
C TYR A 66 11.39 1.88 0.64
N ILE A 67 12.50 1.76 -0.05
CA ILE A 67 12.91 2.69 -1.08
C ILE A 67 13.26 1.93 -2.35
N VAL A 68 12.84 2.46 -3.51
CA VAL A 68 13.20 1.91 -4.82
C VAL A 68 13.91 3.00 -5.63
N ASP A 69 14.99 2.62 -6.31
CA ASP A 69 15.76 3.53 -7.15
C ASP A 69 16.15 2.85 -8.47
N GLY A 70 16.82 3.61 -9.34
CA GLY A 70 17.35 3.11 -10.59
C GLY A 70 16.33 2.36 -11.45
N ALA A 71 16.74 1.19 -11.94
CA ALA A 71 15.92 0.38 -12.83
C ALA A 71 14.62 -0.09 -12.18
N LEU A 72 14.66 -0.42 -10.89
CA LEU A 72 13.48 -0.87 -10.16
C LEU A 72 12.43 0.24 -10.06
N LYS A 73 12.87 1.48 -9.87
CA LYS A 73 11.98 2.64 -9.85
C LYS A 73 11.23 2.79 -11.18
N TYR A 74 11.95 2.72 -12.29
CA TYR A 74 11.33 2.80 -13.61
C TYR A 74 10.37 1.64 -13.87
N LYS A 75 10.73 0.44 -13.44
CA LYS A 75 9.87 -0.73 -13.59
C LYS A 75 8.56 -0.54 -12.83
N VAL A 76 8.61 -0.06 -11.60
CA VAL A 76 7.42 0.22 -10.79
C VAL A 76 6.54 1.28 -11.46
N TYR A 77 7.15 2.35 -11.96
CA TYR A 77 6.42 3.43 -12.65
C TYR A 77 5.69 2.90 -13.88
N ASN A 78 6.37 2.08 -14.69
CA ASN A 78 5.80 1.55 -15.92
C ASN A 78 4.70 0.51 -15.65
N GLU A 79 4.94 -0.43 -14.74
CA GLU A 79 3.98 -1.51 -14.46
C GLU A 79 2.68 -0.99 -13.86
N TYR A 80 2.75 0.02 -13.01
CA TYR A 80 1.56 0.56 -12.34
C TYR A 80 1.08 1.88 -12.93
N ILE A 81 1.64 2.27 -14.07
CA ILE A 81 1.24 3.48 -14.81
C ILE A 81 1.24 4.70 -13.88
N ILE A 82 2.36 4.90 -13.17
CA ILE A 82 2.51 6.01 -12.24
C ILE A 82 2.90 7.27 -13.00
N THR A 83 1.99 8.24 -13.05
CA THR A 83 2.20 9.54 -13.70
C THR A 83 2.45 10.66 -12.70
N GLY A 84 2.25 10.39 -11.42
CA GLY A 84 2.46 11.35 -10.34
C GLY A 84 2.33 10.68 -8.98
N ILE A 85 2.83 11.34 -7.95
CA ILE A 85 2.73 10.90 -6.56
C ILE A 85 2.06 11.98 -5.72
N PRO A 86 1.41 11.64 -4.58
CA PRO A 86 1.32 10.29 -4.03
C PRO A 86 0.44 9.37 -4.88
N ARG A 87 0.76 8.11 -4.87
CA ARG A 87 -0.08 7.07 -5.45
C ARG A 87 -0.35 6.02 -4.38
N PHE A 88 -1.61 5.63 -4.23
CA PHE A 88 -2.00 4.59 -3.29
C PHE A 88 -2.55 3.40 -4.07
N MET A 89 -2.17 2.20 -3.65
CA MET A 89 -2.55 0.97 -4.32
C MET A 89 -2.97 -0.05 -3.29
N MET A 90 -3.82 -1.01 -3.70
CA MET A 90 -4.20 -2.10 -2.82
C MET A 90 -4.11 -3.43 -3.56
N PHE A 91 -3.57 -4.42 -2.87
CA PHE A 91 -3.40 -5.78 -3.37
C PHE A 91 -4.12 -6.75 -2.43
N ASP A 92 -4.65 -7.84 -2.99
CA ASP A 92 -5.30 -8.86 -2.19
C ASP A 92 -4.29 -9.85 -1.61
N ARG A 93 -4.79 -10.82 -0.84
CA ARG A 93 -3.98 -11.85 -0.18
C ARG A 93 -3.19 -12.73 -1.14
N GLU A 94 -3.55 -12.75 -2.40
CA GLU A 94 -2.88 -13.54 -3.44
C GLU A 94 -1.94 -12.71 -4.27
N GLY A 95 -1.73 -11.44 -3.89
CA GLY A 95 -0.86 -10.50 -4.60
C GLY A 95 -1.48 -9.91 -5.84
N ARG A 96 -2.80 -10.10 -6.05
CA ARG A 96 -3.50 -9.52 -7.20
C ARG A 96 -3.88 -8.08 -6.93
N ILE A 97 -3.89 -7.27 -7.99
CA ILE A 97 -4.25 -5.85 -7.88
C ILE A 97 -5.75 -5.72 -7.60
N ILE A 98 -6.09 -5.07 -6.48
CA ILE A 98 -7.45 -4.62 -6.22
C ILE A 98 -7.66 -3.29 -6.92
N THR A 99 -6.75 -2.34 -6.71
CA THR A 99 -6.77 -1.05 -7.41
C THR A 99 -5.37 -0.42 -7.41
N ILE A 100 -5.02 0.23 -8.52
CA ILE A 100 -3.79 1.05 -8.61
C ILE A 100 -4.06 2.53 -8.31
N ASN A 101 -5.31 2.88 -8.02
CA ASN A 101 -5.73 4.24 -7.66
C ASN A 101 -6.62 4.19 -6.42
N ALA A 102 -6.10 3.70 -5.31
CA ALA A 102 -6.84 3.66 -4.06
C ALA A 102 -7.04 5.08 -3.50
N MET A 103 -8.09 5.24 -2.71
CA MET A 103 -8.33 6.47 -1.98
C MET A 103 -7.16 6.79 -1.05
N ARG A 104 -6.92 8.08 -0.84
CA ARG A 104 -5.89 8.57 0.09
C ARG A 104 -6.29 8.29 1.54
N PRO A 105 -5.32 8.17 2.46
CA PRO A 105 -5.61 7.99 3.88
C PRO A 105 -6.51 9.07 4.49
N SER A 106 -6.44 10.29 3.97
CA SER A 106 -7.30 11.39 4.42
C SER A 106 -8.76 11.25 4.01
N ASN A 107 -9.07 10.35 3.06
CA ASN A 107 -10.43 10.16 2.60
C ASN A 107 -11.20 9.27 3.58
N GLY A 108 -12.28 9.80 4.16
CA GLY A 108 -13.10 9.06 5.14
C GLY A 108 -13.76 7.80 4.60
N LYS A 109 -13.75 7.58 3.28
CA LYS A 109 -14.30 6.38 2.66
C LYS A 109 -13.27 5.25 2.52
N LEU A 110 -12.00 5.50 2.86
CA LEU A 110 -10.96 4.48 2.69
C LEU A 110 -11.17 3.28 3.62
N ILE A 111 -11.39 3.51 4.91
CA ILE A 111 -11.60 2.40 5.87
C ILE A 111 -12.81 1.55 5.46
N PRO A 112 -13.99 2.12 5.16
CA PRO A 112 -15.09 1.31 4.64
C PRO A 112 -14.72 0.49 3.39
N PHE A 113 -13.95 1.07 2.48
CA PHE A 113 -13.49 0.35 1.29
C PHE A 113 -12.57 -0.82 1.66
N ILE A 114 -11.58 -0.58 2.54
CA ILE A 114 -10.68 -1.63 3.01
C ILE A 114 -11.47 -2.76 3.66
N GLU A 115 -12.41 -2.42 4.56
CA GLU A 115 -13.23 -3.42 5.26
C GLU A 115 -14.05 -4.25 4.28
N GLU A 116 -14.59 -3.64 3.24
CA GLU A 116 -15.30 -4.35 2.18
C GLU A 116 -14.37 -5.36 1.48
N GLN A 117 -13.15 -4.95 1.14
CA GLN A 117 -12.18 -5.84 0.50
C GLN A 117 -11.77 -7.00 1.40
N LEU A 118 -11.53 -6.72 2.69
CA LEU A 118 -11.15 -7.75 3.66
C LEU A 118 -12.27 -8.77 3.92
N SER A 119 -13.52 -8.37 3.73
CA SER A 119 -14.68 -9.26 3.94
C SER A 119 -14.95 -10.18 2.77
N LYS A 120 -14.34 -9.95 1.60
CA LYS A 120 -14.59 -10.77 0.42
C LYS A 120 -14.07 -12.20 0.61
N PRO A 121 -14.82 -13.21 0.11
CA PRO A 121 -14.35 -14.59 0.17
C PRO A 121 -13.07 -14.78 -0.65
N LYS A 122 -12.19 -15.67 -0.17
CA LYS A 122 -10.99 -16.05 -0.90
C LYS A 122 -11.38 -16.95 -2.08
N GLU A 123 -10.94 -16.60 -3.30
CA GLU A 123 -11.12 -17.47 -4.47
C GLU A 123 -10.12 -18.64 -4.43
N ILE A 124 -10.62 -19.84 -4.66
CA ILE A 124 -9.83 -21.05 -4.79
C ILE A 124 -10.12 -21.66 -6.15
N LYS A 125 -9.07 -22.03 -6.91
CA LYS A 125 -9.26 -22.77 -8.15
C LYS A 125 -9.59 -24.22 -7.85
N GLY A 126 -10.73 -24.69 -8.37
CA GLY A 126 -11.10 -26.09 -8.31
C GLY A 126 -10.29 -26.96 -9.28
N PRO A 127 -10.47 -28.29 -9.22
CA PRO A 127 -9.70 -29.25 -10.02
C PRO A 127 -9.73 -29.02 -11.53
N ASP A 128 -10.82 -28.49 -12.06
CA ASP A 128 -11.02 -28.26 -13.51
C ASP A 128 -10.78 -26.82 -13.92
N GLY A 129 -10.06 -26.05 -13.10
CA GLY A 129 -9.87 -24.61 -13.32
C GLY A 129 -11.07 -23.76 -12.96
N MET A 130 -12.12 -24.36 -12.40
CA MET A 130 -13.28 -23.62 -11.90
C MET A 130 -12.91 -22.83 -10.67
N LYS A 131 -13.44 -21.61 -10.58
CA LYS A 131 -13.24 -20.79 -9.40
C LYS A 131 -14.15 -21.25 -8.27
N MET A 132 -13.55 -21.53 -7.13
CA MET A 132 -14.28 -21.83 -5.90
C MET A 132 -14.09 -20.66 -4.93
N ILE A 133 -15.10 -20.40 -4.11
CA ILE A 133 -15.07 -19.32 -3.15
C ILE A 133 -15.00 -19.91 -1.75
N LYS A 134 -13.95 -19.55 -1.00
CA LYS A 134 -13.82 -19.92 0.39
C LYS A 134 -14.27 -18.76 1.26
N LEU A 135 -15.27 -19.00 2.09
CA LEU A 135 -15.70 -18.02 3.09
C LEU A 135 -14.67 -17.93 4.21
N LYS A 136 -14.50 -16.75 4.74
CA LYS A 136 -13.62 -16.53 5.89
C LYS A 136 -14.09 -17.30 7.11
#